data_efa3dff29fb041054c952ffce444192e
#
_entry.id   efa3dff29fb041054c952ffce444192e
#
_cell.length_a   1.000
_cell.length_b   1.000
_cell.length_c   1.000
_cell.angle_alpha   90.00
_cell.angle_beta   90.00
_cell.angle_gamma   90.00
#
_symmetry.space_group_name_H-M   'P 1'
#
loop_
_entity.id
_entity.type
_entity.pdbx_description
1 polymer ?
#
loop_
_entity_poly.entity_id
_entity_poly.type
_entity_poly.pdbx_seq_one_letter_code
_entity_poly.pdbx_strand_id
1 'polypeptide(L)'
;DGLILDGVNQLPDGNFIRNTHKTADIVEYYGLAYAFQNCEQNFVSTEFLKLREIRIAYEFPRQLLARSKFIKGLSLSVYGRNLYCWSKFPGWDPEGAFMRGASVVPGFEMLQMPGTATFGGNVRITF
;
A
#
# COMPACT_ATOMS: atom_id res chain seq x y z
N ASP A 1 -31.18 5.59 1.11
CA ASP A 1 -30.08 4.77 1.58
C ASP A 1 -29.27 5.59 2.57
N GLY A 2 -29.11 5.16 3.80
CA GLY A 2 -28.39 5.88 4.84
C GLY A 2 -27.51 4.91 5.64
N LEU A 3 -26.52 5.44 6.37
CA LEU A 3 -25.68 4.69 7.28
C LEU A 3 -26.38 4.56 8.63
N ILE A 4 -26.39 3.36 9.20
CA ILE A 4 -26.78 3.14 10.60
C ILE A 4 -25.51 3.17 11.44
N LEU A 5 -25.41 4.18 12.31
CA LEU A 5 -24.28 4.33 13.22
C LEU A 5 -24.43 3.37 14.39
N ASP A 6 -23.33 2.75 14.80
CA ASP A 6 -23.32 1.95 16.03
C ASP A 6 -23.56 2.85 17.24
N GLY A 7 -24.41 2.39 18.11
CA GLY A 7 -24.78 3.12 19.31
C GLY A 7 -26.15 2.73 19.83
N VAL A 8 -26.62 3.47 20.83
CA VAL A 8 -27.92 3.29 21.47
C VAL A 8 -28.69 4.60 21.49
N ASN A 9 -30.00 4.51 21.33
CA ASN A 9 -30.92 5.63 21.51
C ASN A 9 -31.60 5.49 22.88
N GLN A 10 -31.66 6.59 23.63
CA GLN A 10 -32.41 6.64 24.87
C GLN A 10 -33.89 6.90 24.58
N LEU A 11 -34.75 6.05 25.11
CA LEU A 11 -36.18 6.23 25.07
C LEU A 11 -36.68 7.22 26.15
N PRO A 12 -37.87 7.78 26.01
CA PRO A 12 -38.45 8.71 27.00
C PRO A 12 -38.61 8.10 28.40
N ASP A 13 -38.69 6.78 28.49
CA ASP A 13 -38.78 6.01 29.75
C ASP A 13 -37.40 5.77 30.42
N GLY A 14 -36.32 6.29 29.82
CA GLY A 14 -34.98 6.15 30.30
C GLY A 14 -34.25 4.87 29.83
N ASN A 15 -34.94 3.94 29.17
CA ASN A 15 -34.33 2.72 28.64
C ASN A 15 -33.52 3.00 27.37
N PHE A 16 -32.55 2.12 27.08
CA PHE A 16 -31.71 2.22 25.89
C PHE A 16 -32.02 1.10 24.92
N ILE A 17 -32.18 1.46 23.66
CA ILE A 17 -32.35 0.53 22.54
C ILE A 17 -31.23 0.72 21.53
N ARG A 18 -30.89 -0.35 20.80
CA ARG A 18 -29.92 -0.26 19.71
C ARG A 18 -30.36 0.78 18.67
N ASN A 19 -29.42 1.59 18.22
CA ASN A 19 -29.70 2.53 17.14
C ASN A 19 -30.06 1.80 15.84
N THR A 20 -31.24 2.11 15.32
CA THR A 20 -31.73 1.64 14.01
C THR A 20 -32.01 2.80 13.06
N HIS A 21 -31.71 4.03 13.51
CA HIS A 21 -31.93 5.23 12.73
C HIS A 21 -30.90 5.35 11.62
N LYS A 22 -31.36 5.54 10.40
CA LYS A 22 -30.49 5.84 9.26
C LYS A 22 -30.13 7.31 9.26
N THR A 23 -28.86 7.61 9.12
CA THR A 23 -28.37 8.97 8.92
C THR A 23 -28.92 9.55 7.62
N ALA A 24 -29.54 10.74 7.69
CA ALA A 24 -30.14 11.40 6.54
C ALA A 24 -29.07 11.94 5.58
N ASP A 25 -27.94 12.43 6.11
CA ASP A 25 -26.84 12.98 5.33
C ASP A 25 -25.52 12.29 5.68
N ILE A 26 -25.06 11.44 4.76
CA ILE A 26 -23.81 10.72 4.89
C ILE A 26 -22.61 11.66 4.69
N VAL A 27 -22.75 12.68 3.84
CA VAL A 27 -21.69 13.63 3.53
C VAL A 27 -21.40 14.49 4.76
N GLU A 28 -22.45 14.97 5.43
CA GLU A 28 -22.31 15.72 6.67
C GLU A 28 -21.66 14.87 7.77
N TYR A 29 -22.09 13.61 7.92
CA TYR A 29 -21.49 12.69 8.89
C TYR A 29 -19.99 12.50 8.65
N TYR A 30 -19.59 12.17 7.42
CA TYR A 30 -18.18 11.98 7.12
C TYR A 30 -17.39 13.29 7.17
N GLY A 31 -17.99 14.40 6.79
CA GLY A 31 -17.40 15.72 6.93
C GLY A 31 -17.08 16.09 8.38
N LEU A 32 -17.96 15.71 9.31
CA LEU A 32 -17.74 15.93 10.74
C LEU A 32 -16.78 14.89 11.35
N ALA A 33 -16.93 13.61 10.98
CA ALA A 33 -16.13 12.53 11.52
C ALA A 33 -14.63 12.67 11.16
N TYR A 34 -14.34 13.15 9.95
CA TYR A 34 -12.97 13.37 9.47
C TYR A 34 -12.53 14.84 9.54
N ALA A 35 -13.32 15.69 10.18
CA ALA A 35 -12.92 17.07 10.44
C ALA A 35 -11.70 17.13 11.36
N PHE A 36 -10.94 18.20 11.24
CA PHE A 36 -9.74 18.42 12.05
C PHE A 36 -9.98 18.34 13.57
N GLN A 37 -11.19 18.66 14.02
CA GLN A 37 -11.59 18.57 15.43
C GLN A 37 -11.74 17.12 15.92
N ASN A 38 -11.98 16.17 15.02
CA ASN A 38 -12.18 14.75 15.33
C ASN A 38 -10.98 13.92 14.88
N CYS A 39 -9.79 14.29 15.34
CA CYS A 39 -8.53 13.72 14.89
C CYS A 39 -8.40 12.21 15.11
N GLU A 40 -9.07 11.62 16.11
CA GLU A 40 -8.94 10.21 16.44
C GLU A 40 -9.22 9.27 15.26
N GLN A 41 -10.25 9.57 14.47
CA GLN A 41 -10.60 8.76 13.29
C GLN A 41 -9.61 8.91 12.13
N ASN A 42 -8.78 9.93 12.17
CA ASN A 42 -7.76 10.19 11.16
C ASN A 42 -6.42 9.49 11.48
N PHE A 43 -6.29 8.90 12.67
CA PHE A 43 -5.10 8.12 13.01
C PHE A 43 -5.30 6.66 12.63
N VAL A 44 -4.45 6.19 11.74
CA VAL A 44 -4.46 4.81 11.24
C VAL A 44 -3.10 4.17 11.45
N SER A 45 -3.10 2.84 11.60
CA SER A 45 -1.86 2.08 11.69
C SER A 45 -1.13 2.11 10.35
N THR A 46 0.15 2.40 10.39
CA THR A 46 1.06 2.37 9.24
C THR A 46 1.93 1.10 9.24
N GLU A 47 1.53 0.07 10.00
CA GLU A 47 2.22 -1.22 9.97
C GLU A 47 2.11 -1.85 8.58
N PHE A 48 3.24 -2.26 8.03
CA PHE A 48 3.26 -2.93 6.74
C PHE A 48 4.40 -3.95 6.64
N LEU A 49 4.20 -4.92 5.74
CA LEU A 49 5.22 -5.83 5.25
C LEU A 49 5.25 -5.72 3.72
N LYS A 50 6.40 -5.37 3.15
CA LYS A 50 6.53 -5.13 1.72
C LYS A 50 7.50 -6.10 1.07
N LEU A 51 7.04 -6.78 0.03
CA LEU A 51 7.89 -7.58 -0.83
C LEU A 51 8.56 -6.67 -1.85
N ARG A 52 9.77 -6.21 -1.49
CA ARG A 52 10.48 -5.16 -2.25
C ARG A 52 11.11 -5.67 -3.52
N GLU A 53 11.76 -6.83 -3.47
CA GLU A 53 12.45 -7.38 -4.64
C GLU A 53 12.50 -8.90 -4.57
N ILE A 54 12.21 -9.53 -5.70
CA ILE A 54 12.59 -10.91 -5.99
C ILE A 54 13.51 -10.86 -7.19
N ARG A 55 14.65 -11.54 -7.09
CA ARG A 55 15.59 -11.71 -8.19
C ARG A 55 15.96 -13.18 -8.31
N ILE A 56 15.87 -13.69 -9.53
CA ILE A 56 16.32 -15.03 -9.90
C ILE A 56 17.40 -14.85 -10.96
N ALA A 57 18.59 -15.40 -10.70
CA ALA A 57 19.70 -15.33 -11.64
C ALA A 57 20.23 -16.75 -11.89
N TYR A 58 20.55 -17.05 -13.15
CA TYR A 58 21.13 -18.30 -13.55
C TYR A 58 22.38 -18.06 -14.39
N GLU A 59 23.48 -18.65 -13.98
CA GLU A 59 24.74 -18.65 -14.71
C GLU A 59 24.93 -19.99 -15.40
N PHE A 60 25.06 -19.95 -16.71
CA PHE A 60 25.26 -21.16 -17.51
C PHE A 60 26.65 -21.75 -17.25
N PRO A 61 26.74 -23.03 -16.91
CA PRO A 61 28.02 -23.71 -16.72
C PRO A 61 28.88 -23.63 -17.98
N ARG A 62 30.16 -23.41 -17.81
CA ARG A 62 31.12 -23.33 -18.93
C ARG A 62 31.11 -24.56 -19.83
N GLN A 63 30.81 -25.73 -19.27
CA GLN A 63 30.68 -26.97 -20.01
C GLN A 63 29.61 -26.93 -21.11
N LEU A 64 28.48 -26.24 -20.84
CA LEU A 64 27.42 -26.06 -21.83
C LEU A 64 27.83 -25.05 -22.92
N LEU A 65 28.69 -24.10 -22.56
CA LEU A 65 29.20 -23.07 -23.46
C LEU A 65 30.43 -23.51 -24.28
N ALA A 66 31.03 -24.62 -23.91
CA ALA A 66 32.27 -25.14 -24.55
C ALA A 66 32.08 -25.46 -26.05
N ARG A 67 30.84 -25.68 -26.50
CA ARG A 67 30.51 -25.83 -27.93
C ARG A 67 30.61 -24.51 -28.72
N SER A 68 30.47 -23.37 -28.03
CA SER A 68 30.60 -22.06 -28.67
C SER A 68 32.03 -21.59 -28.55
N LYS A 69 32.68 -21.33 -29.68
CA LYS A 69 34.07 -20.79 -29.72
C LYS A 69 34.13 -19.31 -29.30
N PHE A 70 33.01 -18.61 -29.27
CA PHE A 70 32.95 -17.17 -29.07
C PHE A 70 32.40 -16.77 -27.71
N ILE A 71 31.52 -17.58 -27.08
CA ILE A 71 30.87 -17.24 -25.83
C ILE A 71 31.59 -17.94 -24.68
N LYS A 72 32.22 -17.14 -23.81
CA LYS A 72 32.93 -17.64 -22.62
C LYS A 72 32.09 -17.66 -21.36
N GLY A 73 31.00 -16.87 -21.37
CA GLY A 73 30.07 -16.81 -20.25
C GLY A 73 28.70 -16.31 -20.68
N LEU A 74 27.66 -16.87 -20.07
CA LEU A 74 26.28 -16.45 -20.25
C LEU A 74 25.57 -16.49 -18.90
N SER A 75 24.93 -15.39 -18.53
CA SER A 75 24.05 -15.37 -17.38
C SER A 75 22.73 -14.67 -17.72
N LEU A 76 21.66 -15.21 -17.16
CA LEU A 76 20.31 -14.67 -17.27
C LEU A 76 19.84 -14.29 -15.87
N SER A 77 19.19 -13.15 -15.74
CA SER A 77 18.50 -12.82 -14.50
C SER A 77 17.18 -12.13 -14.80
N VAL A 78 16.20 -12.43 -13.99
CA VAL A 78 14.90 -11.76 -13.96
C VAL A 78 14.68 -11.19 -12.57
N TYR A 79 14.04 -10.05 -12.49
CA TYR A 79 13.71 -9.43 -11.22
C TYR A 79 12.35 -8.77 -11.29
N GLY A 80 11.72 -8.71 -10.12
CA GLY A 80 10.53 -7.92 -9.90
C GLY A 80 10.70 -7.09 -8.64
N ARG A 81 10.37 -5.82 -8.70
CA ARG A 81 10.47 -4.89 -7.59
C ARG A 81 9.12 -4.35 -7.22
N ASN A 82 8.95 -4.04 -5.94
CA ASN A 82 7.74 -3.46 -5.37
C ASN A 82 6.50 -4.30 -5.67
N LEU A 83 6.60 -5.62 -5.45
CA LEU A 83 5.65 -6.62 -5.94
C LEU A 83 4.38 -6.65 -5.12
N TYR A 84 4.47 -6.53 -3.80
CA TYR A 84 3.33 -6.62 -2.93
C TYR A 84 3.56 -5.92 -1.60
N CYS A 85 2.49 -5.37 -1.04
CA CYS A 85 2.47 -4.74 0.28
C CYS A 85 1.30 -5.29 1.10
N TRP A 86 1.60 -5.92 2.24
CA TRP A 86 0.61 -6.26 3.25
C TRP A 86 0.54 -5.14 4.26
N SER A 87 -0.61 -4.50 4.37
CA SER A 87 -0.82 -3.40 5.31
C SER A 87 -2.27 -3.35 5.79
N LYS A 88 -2.47 -2.84 6.98
CA LYS A 88 -3.78 -2.43 7.50
C LYS A 88 -4.12 -0.98 7.16
N PHE A 89 -3.19 -0.28 6.55
CA PHE A 89 -3.37 1.10 6.14
C PHE A 89 -4.47 1.18 5.06
N PRO A 90 -5.49 2.02 5.23
CA PRO A 90 -6.60 2.13 4.27
C PRO A 90 -6.21 2.88 3.00
N GLY A 91 -5.09 3.57 2.99
CA GLY A 91 -4.53 4.25 1.83
C GLY A 91 -3.78 3.32 0.88
N TRP A 92 -3.07 3.87 -0.06
CA TRP A 92 -2.45 3.10 -1.14
C TRP A 92 -1.06 2.55 -0.78
N ASP A 93 -0.20 3.38 -0.20
CA ASP A 93 1.17 2.99 0.17
C ASP A 93 1.55 3.58 1.54
N PRO A 94 1.70 2.76 2.58
CA PRO A 94 2.06 3.23 3.93
C PRO A 94 3.47 3.83 4.01
N GLU A 95 4.32 3.62 3.02
CA GLU A 95 5.63 4.26 2.91
C GLU A 95 5.55 5.63 2.25
N GLY A 96 4.39 5.99 1.71
CA GLY A 96 4.16 7.31 1.15
C GLY A 96 4.49 8.38 2.19
N ALA A 97 5.22 9.40 1.79
CA ALA A 97 5.50 10.55 2.63
C ALA A 97 5.02 11.80 1.91
N PHE A 98 4.24 12.61 2.60
CA PHE A 98 3.77 13.86 2.05
C PHE A 98 4.93 14.83 1.83
N MET A 99 4.98 15.43 0.66
CA MET A 99 5.93 16.49 0.32
C MET A 99 5.23 17.84 0.34
N ARG A 100 5.65 18.70 1.26
CA ARG A 100 5.22 20.09 1.30
C ARG A 100 6.34 20.98 0.75
N GLY A 101 6.26 21.31 -0.52
CA GLY A 101 7.36 21.99 -1.20
C GLY A 101 8.59 21.09 -1.28
N ALA A 102 9.73 21.56 -0.74
CA ALA A 102 10.98 20.80 -0.69
C ALA A 102 11.12 19.91 0.57
N SER A 103 10.14 19.94 1.48
CA SER A 103 10.20 19.22 2.75
C SER A 103 9.36 17.96 2.70
N VAL A 104 9.92 16.85 3.18
CA VAL A 104 9.21 15.59 3.38
C VAL A 104 8.60 15.61 4.78
N VAL A 105 7.30 15.36 4.86
CA VAL A 105 6.56 15.30 6.13
C VAL A 105 6.09 13.87 6.35
N PRO A 106 6.83 13.06 7.12
CA PRO A 106 6.44 11.68 7.39
C PRO A 106 5.21 11.63 8.28
N GLY A 107 4.39 10.60 8.09
CA GLY A 107 3.18 10.39 8.90
C GLY A 107 1.94 11.14 8.44
N PHE A 108 2.02 11.86 7.33
CA PHE A 108 0.86 12.48 6.69
C PHE A 108 0.61 11.84 5.33
N GLU A 109 -0.64 11.45 5.10
CA GLU A 109 -1.12 10.94 3.81
C GLU A 109 -1.99 12.02 3.14
N MET A 110 -1.66 12.38 1.93
CA MET A 110 -2.42 13.35 1.12
C MET A 110 -2.55 12.87 -0.33
N LEU A 111 -3.05 11.65 -0.51
CA LEU A 111 -3.33 11.04 -1.83
C LEU A 111 -2.11 10.99 -2.75
N GLN A 112 -0.96 10.61 -2.21
CA GLN A 112 0.25 10.45 -3.01
C GLN A 112 0.17 9.21 -3.88
N MET A 113 0.80 9.30 -5.05
CA MET A 113 0.87 8.15 -5.92
C MET A 113 1.69 7.03 -5.27
N PRO A 114 1.15 5.79 -5.25
CA PRO A 114 1.91 4.64 -4.76
C PRO A 114 3.09 4.32 -5.67
N GLY A 115 4.08 3.67 -5.10
CA GLY A 115 5.17 3.12 -5.86
C GLY A 115 4.68 2.07 -6.86
N THR A 116 5.21 2.09 -8.08
CA THR A 116 4.84 1.15 -9.15
C THR A 116 5.61 -0.16 -9.04
N ALA A 117 4.96 -1.28 -9.36
CA ALA A 117 5.65 -2.54 -9.55
C ALA A 117 6.47 -2.50 -10.85
N THR A 118 7.72 -2.99 -10.78
CA THR A 118 8.63 -3.00 -11.92
C THR A 118 9.16 -4.39 -12.13
N PHE A 119 9.14 -4.84 -13.38
CA PHE A 119 9.69 -6.13 -13.80
C PHE A 119 10.78 -5.91 -14.84
N GLY A 120 11.84 -6.69 -14.76
CA GLY A 120 12.93 -6.59 -15.71
C GLY A 120 13.73 -7.88 -15.83
N GLY A 121 14.51 -7.92 -16.88
CA GLY A 121 15.44 -9.01 -17.15
C GLY A 121 16.81 -8.48 -17.58
N ASN A 122 17.84 -9.25 -17.31
CA ASN A 122 19.19 -8.93 -17.75
C ASN A 122 19.84 -10.19 -18.36
N VAL A 123 20.47 -10.01 -19.49
CA VAL A 123 21.27 -11.01 -20.18
C VAL A 123 22.70 -10.49 -20.24
N ARG A 124 23.64 -11.23 -19.68
CA ARG A 124 25.07 -10.91 -19.76
C ARG A 124 25.77 -11.98 -20.57
N ILE A 125 26.42 -11.56 -21.64
CA ILE A 125 27.22 -12.41 -22.51
C ILE A 125 28.69 -11.95 -22.39
N THR A 126 29.61 -12.90 -22.16
CA THR A 126 31.04 -12.65 -22.12
C THR A 126 31.66 -13.38 -23.30
N PHE A 127 32.45 -12.68 -24.08
CA PHE A 127 33.15 -13.18 -25.26
C PHE A 127 34.61 -13.49 -24.97
#